data_bb02fcbc37c92a211d50464819bc465b
#
_entry.id   bb02fcbc37c92a211d50464819bc465b
#
_cell.length_a   1.000
_cell.length_b   1.000
_cell.length_c   1.000
_cell.angle_alpha   90.00
_cell.angle_beta   90.00
_cell.angle_gamma   90.00
#
_symmetry.space_group_name_H-M   'P 1'
#
loop_
_entity.id
_entity.type
_entity.pdbx_description
1 polymer ?
#
loop_
_entity_poly.entity_id
_entity_poly.type
_entity_poly.pdbx_seq_one_letter_code
_entity_poly.pdbx_strand_id
1 'polypeptide(L)'
;MKTYNERTQSVQSKLRVRKNRRRAAAVSLSLCACILAAVLFIPFDTSPPDVSMYAGNDYYEIIQLLNEFNFNPPVHKNNFEKWSYGLSDRLVKNSPMEDMILGNPGAAMPEMDAGTGTEITDHQVAGVYEGDLIKRTETHIFYLKSNALEIYDIAGEASRCVGKWKLPTSSMVHYQREMYLSADGKTVTLILPEYMVSDAKTSCVRVISLNVTDPVKVTLQKDFYITGAPLSSRMVDGKLLLMTQFTMAWNPDFNDVSTYVPMMGTPGNMKPVSEDRIVVPDEMTSRRYTVVTMLDENSLEFVDAGAFLCYSPELYVSKDRIYATRVYTDAKDMGEGKSLCTTMTEIATMGYGAEGLTEPTSFTLEGSVLNQYSMDEHEGVFRVVTETLVTQQETYEEREYVESVAVFSERNANLTCFEVGTWKELAQVEAFAPAGETVESVRFDGDYAYVCTAVVVTLSDPVFFFDLSDLNNITFKDTGTIDGYSSSLVDIGDGYLLGIGVDDMWQLKVEVYEESADGVESVCAYIPGIQGFANEYKAYYIDRENRLFGIPTEKGYVLLHFNGYDLFVVTELPLRGDWNNVRGVVIDKCLYVFSEEFAVRALG
;
A
#
# COMPACT_ATOMS: atom_id res chain seq x y z
N MET A 1 -26.26 52.31 50.16
CA MET A 1 -24.91 51.90 50.67
C MET A 1 -25.12 50.78 51.69
N LYS A 2 -24.49 49.61 51.52
CA LYS A 2 -24.56 48.58 52.55
C LYS A 2 -23.77 48.99 53.77
N THR A 3 -24.35 48.80 54.96
CA THR A 3 -23.72 49.15 56.24
C THR A 3 -22.46 48.30 56.47
N TYR A 4 -21.55 48.78 57.32
CA TYR A 4 -20.29 48.08 57.66
C TYR A 4 -20.55 46.66 58.16
N ASN A 5 -21.61 46.46 58.95
CA ASN A 5 -22.01 45.14 59.48
C ASN A 5 -22.47 44.15 58.37
N GLU A 6 -23.17 44.65 57.33
CA GLU A 6 -23.61 43.80 56.23
C GLU A 6 -22.42 43.36 55.34
N ARG A 7 -21.40 44.23 55.19
CA ARG A 7 -20.16 43.86 54.49
C ARG A 7 -19.36 42.80 55.26
N THR A 8 -19.25 42.93 56.56
CA THR A 8 -18.53 42.02 57.45
C THR A 8 -19.20 40.63 57.47
N GLN A 9 -20.54 40.56 57.58
CA GLN A 9 -21.28 39.29 57.48
C GLN A 9 -21.16 38.62 56.11
N SER A 10 -21.16 39.38 55.05
CA SER A 10 -20.96 38.88 53.68
C SER A 10 -19.55 38.30 53.49
N VAL A 11 -18.52 38.90 54.04
CA VAL A 11 -17.13 38.39 53.99
C VAL A 11 -16.98 37.14 54.83
N GLN A 12 -17.56 37.11 56.02
CA GLN A 12 -17.52 35.92 56.90
C GLN A 12 -18.28 34.72 56.30
N SER A 13 -19.42 34.94 55.66
CA SER A 13 -20.15 33.89 54.95
C SER A 13 -19.35 33.29 53.76
N LYS A 14 -18.70 34.18 52.98
CA LYS A 14 -17.82 33.75 51.87
C LYS A 14 -16.60 32.96 52.36
N LEU A 15 -16.01 33.37 53.47
CA LEU A 15 -14.89 32.65 54.09
C LEU A 15 -15.30 31.26 54.63
N ARG A 16 -16.50 31.16 55.23
CA ARG A 16 -17.06 29.83 55.66
C ARG A 16 -17.31 28.90 54.50
N VAL A 17 -17.88 29.38 53.40
CA VAL A 17 -18.10 28.60 52.16
C VAL A 17 -16.77 28.16 51.54
N ARG A 18 -15.76 29.03 51.52
CA ARG A 18 -14.42 28.70 51.03
C ARG A 18 -13.71 27.64 51.90
N LYS A 19 -13.86 27.73 53.23
CA LYS A 19 -13.28 26.77 54.17
C LYS A 19 -13.95 25.38 54.04
N ASN A 20 -15.28 25.35 53.87
CA ASN A 20 -16.01 24.12 53.64
C ASN A 20 -15.71 23.47 52.29
N ARG A 21 -15.55 24.25 51.23
CA ARG A 21 -15.09 23.76 49.91
C ARG A 21 -13.68 23.19 49.97
N ARG A 22 -12.75 23.80 50.70
CA ARG A 22 -11.39 23.28 50.88
C ARG A 22 -11.38 22.01 51.70
N ARG A 23 -12.25 21.85 52.73
CA ARG A 23 -12.39 20.60 53.49
C ARG A 23 -13.02 19.50 52.66
N ALA A 24 -14.02 19.77 51.84
CA ALA A 24 -14.62 18.81 50.93
C ALA A 24 -13.64 18.38 49.85
N ALA A 25 -12.84 19.30 49.31
CA ALA A 25 -11.79 18.95 48.34
C ALA A 25 -10.67 18.12 48.98
N ALA A 26 -10.26 18.41 50.21
CA ALA A 26 -9.26 17.59 50.91
C ALA A 26 -9.76 16.18 51.23
N VAL A 27 -11.04 16.03 51.59
CA VAL A 27 -11.64 14.69 51.82
C VAL A 27 -11.79 13.91 50.53
N SER A 28 -12.18 14.56 49.42
CA SER A 28 -12.24 13.88 48.11
C SER A 28 -10.86 13.50 47.58
N LEU A 29 -9.84 14.33 47.78
CA LEU A 29 -8.46 14.00 47.42
C LEU A 29 -7.90 12.82 48.23
N SER A 30 -8.16 12.78 49.56
CA SER A 30 -7.74 11.62 50.36
C SER A 30 -8.52 10.35 50.05
N LEU A 31 -9.80 10.42 49.68
CA LEU A 31 -10.58 9.28 49.22
C LEU A 31 -10.07 8.76 47.87
N CYS A 32 -9.77 9.66 46.93
CA CYS A 32 -9.14 9.30 45.65
C CYS A 32 -7.75 8.67 45.87
N ALA A 33 -6.94 9.21 46.77
CA ALA A 33 -5.64 8.65 47.10
C ALA A 33 -5.74 7.26 47.77
N CYS A 34 -6.73 7.04 48.62
CA CYS A 34 -6.99 5.71 49.22
C CYS A 34 -7.50 4.72 48.18
N ILE A 35 -8.33 5.14 47.22
CA ILE A 35 -8.80 4.29 46.13
C ILE A 35 -7.63 3.96 45.19
N LEU A 36 -6.79 4.96 44.82
CA LEU A 36 -5.57 4.72 44.06
C LEU A 36 -4.61 3.76 44.79
N ALA A 37 -4.39 3.96 46.08
CA ALA A 37 -3.53 3.07 46.88
C ALA A 37 -4.12 1.64 46.95
N ALA A 38 -5.44 1.50 47.10
CA ALA A 38 -6.08 0.19 47.10
C ALA A 38 -6.00 -0.51 45.73
N VAL A 39 -6.05 0.24 44.63
CA VAL A 39 -5.86 -0.29 43.26
C VAL A 39 -4.40 -0.64 43.00
N LEU A 40 -3.43 0.12 43.56
CA LEU A 40 -1.99 -0.14 43.43
C LEU A 40 -1.51 -1.35 44.31
N PHE A 41 -2.29 -1.80 45.28
CA PHE A 41 -1.94 -2.94 46.13
C PHE A 41 -2.74 -4.22 45.82
N ILE A 42 -3.59 -4.22 44.77
CA ILE A 42 -4.08 -5.49 44.23
C ILE A 42 -2.90 -6.06 43.46
N PRO A 43 -2.37 -7.24 43.78
CA PRO A 43 -1.40 -7.90 42.94
C PRO A 43 -2.10 -8.13 41.61
N PHE A 44 -1.73 -7.33 40.58
CA PHE A 44 -2.11 -7.66 39.22
C PHE A 44 -1.48 -9.03 38.95
N ASP A 45 -2.32 -9.99 38.67
CA ASP A 45 -1.86 -11.26 38.11
C ASP A 45 -1.25 -10.88 36.75
N THR A 46 0.08 -10.98 36.66
CA THR A 46 0.86 -10.62 35.47
C THR A 46 0.91 -11.76 34.45
N SER A 47 0.18 -12.84 34.70
CA SER A 47 0.02 -13.93 33.74
C SER A 47 -1.17 -13.69 32.81
N PRO A 48 -1.05 -14.03 31.50
CA PRO A 48 -2.18 -13.97 30.59
C PRO A 48 -3.32 -14.90 31.09
N PRO A 49 -4.58 -14.54 30.81
CA PRO A 49 -5.71 -15.41 31.12
C PRO A 49 -5.51 -16.83 30.59
N ASP A 50 -5.99 -17.83 31.35
CA ASP A 50 -5.93 -19.22 30.89
C ASP A 50 -6.91 -19.43 29.71
N VAL A 51 -6.39 -19.76 28.55
CA VAL A 51 -7.16 -20.10 27.33
C VAL A 51 -7.16 -21.60 27.03
N SER A 52 -6.68 -22.44 27.96
CA SER A 52 -6.63 -23.90 27.79
C SER A 52 -8.01 -24.55 27.52
N MET A 53 -9.10 -23.89 27.91
CA MET A 53 -10.45 -24.32 27.57
C MET A 53 -10.76 -24.34 26.07
N TYR A 54 -9.97 -23.66 25.27
CA TYR A 54 -10.06 -23.65 23.80
C TYR A 54 -9.09 -24.60 23.11
N ALA A 55 -8.35 -25.44 23.84
CA ALA A 55 -7.35 -26.38 23.29
C ALA A 55 -7.88 -27.38 22.24
N GLY A 56 -9.18 -27.53 22.11
CA GLY A 56 -9.83 -28.32 21.07
C GLY A 56 -10.29 -27.51 19.85
N ASN A 57 -9.98 -26.22 19.78
CA ASN A 57 -10.27 -25.36 18.64
C ASN A 57 -9.17 -25.50 17.60
N ASP A 58 -9.53 -25.61 16.32
CA ASP A 58 -8.56 -25.73 15.21
C ASP A 58 -7.58 -24.54 15.16
N TYR A 59 -8.00 -23.36 15.62
CA TYR A 59 -7.20 -22.13 15.64
C TYR A 59 -6.59 -21.82 17.03
N TYR A 60 -6.32 -22.85 17.83
CA TYR A 60 -5.86 -22.69 19.22
C TYR A 60 -4.52 -21.93 19.32
N GLU A 61 -3.60 -22.17 18.40
CA GLU A 61 -2.32 -21.44 18.34
C GLU A 61 -2.52 -19.93 18.19
N ILE A 62 -3.42 -19.53 17.30
CA ILE A 62 -3.77 -18.12 17.08
C ILE A 62 -4.42 -17.52 18.33
N ILE A 63 -5.28 -18.28 19.02
CA ILE A 63 -5.90 -17.86 20.29
C ILE A 63 -4.83 -17.63 21.36
N GLN A 64 -3.83 -18.51 21.46
CA GLN A 64 -2.73 -18.36 22.43
C GLN A 64 -1.90 -17.11 22.14
N LEU A 65 -1.44 -16.94 20.90
CA LEU A 65 -0.67 -15.77 20.48
C LEU A 65 -1.44 -14.46 20.69
N LEU A 66 -2.72 -14.44 20.33
CA LEU A 66 -3.57 -13.26 20.49
C LEU A 66 -3.80 -12.92 21.97
N ASN A 67 -3.93 -13.95 22.82
CA ASN A 67 -4.04 -13.78 24.26
C ASN A 67 -2.77 -13.19 24.87
N GLU A 68 -1.61 -13.69 24.48
CA GLU A 68 -0.29 -13.14 24.87
C GLU A 68 -0.11 -11.70 24.38
N PHE A 69 -0.41 -11.43 23.11
CA PHE A 69 -0.35 -10.09 22.52
C PHE A 69 -1.25 -9.07 23.21
N ASN A 70 -2.45 -9.50 23.63
CA ASN A 70 -3.38 -8.62 24.35
C ASN A 70 -2.91 -8.31 25.76
N PHE A 71 -2.26 -9.26 26.41
CA PHE A 71 -1.84 -9.16 27.80
C PHE A 71 -0.48 -8.50 27.96
N ASN A 72 0.47 -8.86 27.12
CA ASN A 72 1.81 -8.30 27.03
C ASN A 72 2.04 -7.68 25.65
N PRO A 73 1.36 -6.57 25.32
CA PRO A 73 1.65 -5.92 24.05
C PRO A 73 3.14 -5.55 24.03
N PRO A 74 3.85 -5.77 22.92
CA PRO A 74 5.28 -5.48 22.81
C PRO A 74 5.53 -3.98 23.01
N VAL A 75 5.77 -3.60 24.25
CA VAL A 75 5.88 -2.19 24.72
C VAL A 75 7.04 -1.47 24.04
N HIS A 76 8.06 -2.21 23.61
CA HIS A 76 9.25 -1.65 22.99
C HIS A 76 9.19 -1.52 21.46
N LYS A 77 8.32 -2.28 20.78
CA LYS A 77 8.23 -2.27 19.32
C LYS A 77 7.30 -1.15 18.78
N ASN A 78 6.26 -0.78 19.52
CA ASN A 78 5.31 0.26 19.12
C ASN A 78 5.82 1.70 19.29
N ASN A 79 6.85 1.94 20.12
CA ASN A 79 7.44 3.27 20.23
C ASN A 79 8.31 3.64 19.03
N PHE A 80 8.84 2.64 18.31
CA PHE A 80 9.65 2.89 17.11
C PHE A 80 8.77 3.24 15.90
N GLU A 81 7.65 2.53 15.68
CA GLU A 81 6.66 2.94 14.68
C GLU A 81 6.10 4.35 14.99
N LYS A 82 5.71 4.61 16.25
CA LYS A 82 5.31 5.95 16.67
C LYS A 82 6.43 6.99 16.53
N TRP A 83 7.67 6.60 16.64
CA TRP A 83 8.80 7.52 16.57
C TRP A 83 9.25 7.75 15.12
N SER A 84 9.27 6.73 14.28
CA SER A 84 9.50 6.89 12.84
C SER A 84 8.37 7.71 12.18
N TYR A 85 7.11 7.41 12.49
CA TYR A 85 5.97 8.27 12.12
C TYR A 85 6.02 9.63 12.85
N GLY A 86 6.46 9.68 14.10
CA GLY A 86 6.54 10.91 14.89
C GLY A 86 7.69 11.84 14.51
N LEU A 87 8.78 11.37 13.90
CA LEU A 87 9.82 12.23 13.32
C LEU A 87 9.39 12.75 11.95
N SER A 88 8.83 11.90 11.11
CA SER A 88 8.16 12.33 9.88
C SER A 88 7.02 13.30 10.20
N ASP A 89 6.16 12.98 11.17
CA ASP A 89 5.06 13.83 11.66
C ASP A 89 5.53 15.17 12.24
N ARG A 90 6.66 15.24 12.94
CA ARG A 90 7.17 16.51 13.50
C ARG A 90 7.90 17.38 12.47
N LEU A 91 8.54 16.77 11.50
CA LEU A 91 9.18 17.48 10.38
C LEU A 91 8.15 17.90 9.33
N VAL A 92 7.07 17.15 9.18
CA VAL A 92 6.02 17.33 8.17
C VAL A 92 4.84 18.19 8.69
N LYS A 93 4.45 18.09 9.98
CA LYS A 93 3.29 18.81 10.57
C LYS A 93 3.31 20.33 10.50
N ASN A 94 4.39 20.95 10.04
CA ASN A 94 4.45 22.40 9.79
C ASN A 94 4.62 22.75 8.31
N SER A 95 4.38 21.84 7.40
CA SER A 95 4.53 22.01 5.96
C SER A 95 3.21 21.67 5.26
N PRO A 96 2.87 22.37 4.15
CA PRO A 96 1.75 21.99 3.26
C PRO A 96 1.89 20.60 2.62
N MET A 97 2.89 19.82 3.02
CA MET A 97 3.28 18.50 2.49
C MET A 97 2.47 17.33 3.07
N GLU A 98 1.65 17.54 4.12
CA GLU A 98 0.97 16.43 4.82
C GLU A 98 0.06 15.58 3.91
N ASP A 99 -0.55 16.20 2.91
CA ASP A 99 -1.43 15.49 1.96
C ASP A 99 -0.67 14.87 0.76
N MET A 100 0.59 15.26 0.51
CA MET A 100 1.38 14.78 -0.62
C MET A 100 2.32 13.62 -0.28
N ILE A 101 2.79 13.50 0.96
CA ILE A 101 3.74 12.46 1.40
C ILE A 101 3.03 11.16 1.83
N LEU A 102 1.72 11.21 2.12
CA LEU A 102 0.92 10.02 2.48
C LEU A 102 0.40 9.22 1.28
N GLY A 103 0.61 9.68 0.06
CA GLY A 103 0.44 8.88 -1.13
C GLY A 103 1.71 8.08 -1.37
N ASN A 104 1.58 6.81 -1.66
CA ASN A 104 2.66 5.86 -1.93
C ASN A 104 3.75 6.49 -2.82
N PRO A 105 4.86 7.01 -2.26
CA PRO A 105 5.90 7.63 -3.07
C PRO A 105 6.64 6.52 -3.82
N GLY A 106 6.86 6.70 -5.11
CA GLY A 106 7.76 5.85 -5.86
C GLY A 106 7.16 4.55 -6.39
N ALA A 107 6.01 4.62 -7.06
CA ALA A 107 5.63 3.55 -7.95
C ALA A 107 6.49 3.62 -9.21
N ALA A 108 7.54 2.81 -9.30
CA ALA A 108 8.12 2.51 -10.61
C ALA A 108 6.98 2.01 -11.50
N MET A 109 6.83 2.54 -12.70
CA MET A 109 5.78 2.06 -13.59
C MET A 109 6.19 0.71 -14.17
N PRO A 110 5.28 -0.27 -14.20
CA PRO A 110 5.56 -1.59 -14.73
C PRO A 110 5.93 -1.55 -16.22
N GLU A 111 6.67 -2.55 -16.64
CA GLU A 111 6.93 -2.81 -18.06
C GLU A 111 5.60 -3.13 -18.76
N MET A 112 5.30 -2.47 -19.88
CA MET A 112 4.15 -2.86 -20.69
C MET A 112 4.41 -4.21 -21.33
N ASP A 113 3.69 -5.24 -20.91
CA ASP A 113 3.46 -6.37 -21.80
C ASP A 113 2.64 -5.83 -22.99
N ALA A 114 3.15 -6.04 -24.22
CA ALA A 114 2.40 -5.82 -25.44
C ALA A 114 1.26 -6.84 -25.55
N GLY A 115 0.38 -6.85 -24.54
CA GLY A 115 -0.82 -7.67 -24.46
C GLY A 115 -1.68 -7.47 -25.71
N THR A 116 -2.52 -8.43 -25.99
CA THR A 116 -3.51 -8.36 -27.07
C THR A 116 -4.14 -6.99 -27.06
N GLY A 117 -4.01 -6.18 -28.09
CA GLY A 117 -4.32 -4.76 -28.25
C GLY A 117 -5.60 -4.16 -27.60
N THR A 118 -6.19 -4.86 -26.62
CA THR A 118 -7.33 -4.49 -25.80
C THR A 118 -6.93 -4.18 -24.33
N GLU A 119 -5.74 -4.59 -23.89
CA GLU A 119 -5.24 -4.23 -22.56
C GLU A 119 -4.69 -2.79 -22.60
N ILE A 120 -5.02 -2.01 -21.59
CA ILE A 120 -4.65 -0.59 -21.48
C ILE A 120 -4.00 -0.26 -20.13
N THR A 121 -3.82 -1.24 -19.27
CA THR A 121 -3.21 -1.07 -17.95
C THR A 121 -1.81 -1.65 -17.99
N ASP A 122 -0.82 -0.90 -17.54
CA ASP A 122 0.54 -1.38 -17.35
C ASP A 122 0.60 -2.42 -16.21
N HIS A 123 1.46 -3.43 -16.34
CA HIS A 123 1.61 -4.54 -15.39
C HIS A 123 3.06 -4.69 -14.97
N GLN A 124 3.30 -4.89 -13.68
CA GLN A 124 4.67 -5.07 -13.16
C GLN A 124 5.32 -6.35 -13.69
N VAL A 125 4.54 -7.40 -13.93
CA VAL A 125 5.04 -8.70 -14.40
C VAL A 125 4.26 -9.13 -15.63
N ALA A 126 4.95 -9.47 -16.71
CA ALA A 126 4.33 -9.94 -17.95
C ALA A 126 3.44 -11.18 -17.71
N GLY A 127 2.18 -11.11 -18.14
CA GLY A 127 1.17 -12.15 -17.94
C GLY A 127 0.51 -12.18 -16.56
N VAL A 128 0.85 -11.24 -15.67
CA VAL A 128 0.20 -11.00 -14.37
C VAL A 128 -0.60 -9.71 -14.45
N TYR A 129 -1.85 -9.79 -14.87
CA TYR A 129 -2.68 -8.62 -15.18
C TYR A 129 -3.24 -7.98 -13.92
N GLU A 130 -3.25 -6.65 -13.90
CA GLU A 130 -3.81 -5.85 -12.81
C GLU A 130 -5.24 -5.38 -13.11
N GLY A 131 -6.05 -5.30 -12.05
CA GLY A 131 -7.34 -4.64 -12.13
C GLY A 131 -7.20 -3.14 -12.33
N ASP A 132 -8.17 -2.52 -13.01
CA ASP A 132 -8.21 -1.07 -13.20
C ASP A 132 -9.66 -0.56 -13.23
N LEU A 133 -9.83 0.75 -13.29
CA LEU A 133 -11.12 1.41 -13.49
C LEU A 133 -11.58 1.38 -14.95
N ILE A 134 -10.69 1.10 -15.89
CA ILE A 134 -10.95 1.08 -17.33
C ILE A 134 -10.49 -0.24 -17.95
N LYS A 135 -11.32 -0.79 -18.82
CA LYS A 135 -10.99 -1.91 -19.70
C LYS A 135 -11.69 -1.71 -21.04
N ARG A 136 -11.22 -2.36 -22.12
CA ARG A 136 -11.83 -2.21 -23.43
C ARG A 136 -11.90 -3.51 -24.24
N THR A 137 -12.79 -3.52 -25.20
CA THR A 137 -12.75 -4.38 -26.38
C THR A 137 -12.37 -3.55 -27.60
N GLU A 138 -12.40 -4.10 -28.79
CA GLU A 138 -12.24 -3.34 -30.04
C GLU A 138 -13.34 -2.30 -30.26
N THR A 139 -14.53 -2.49 -29.67
CA THR A 139 -15.73 -1.71 -29.95
C THR A 139 -16.28 -0.93 -28.76
N HIS A 140 -15.91 -1.27 -27.55
CA HIS A 140 -16.44 -0.67 -26.33
C HIS A 140 -15.37 -0.40 -25.29
N ILE A 141 -15.57 0.67 -24.52
CA ILE A 141 -14.80 0.99 -23.33
C ILE A 141 -15.71 0.82 -22.11
N PHE A 142 -15.22 0.11 -21.11
CA PHE A 142 -15.84 -0.10 -19.81
C PHE A 142 -15.17 0.79 -18.80
N TYR A 143 -15.94 1.58 -18.07
CA TYR A 143 -15.41 2.47 -17.03
C TYR A 143 -16.16 2.27 -15.71
N LEU A 144 -15.43 1.90 -14.67
CA LEU A 144 -15.94 1.67 -13.33
C LEU A 144 -15.98 2.98 -12.53
N LYS A 145 -17.06 3.70 -12.66
CA LYS A 145 -17.36 4.93 -11.93
C LYS A 145 -17.71 4.66 -10.46
N SER A 146 -17.74 5.69 -9.63
CA SER A 146 -18.04 5.57 -8.19
C SER A 146 -19.40 4.89 -7.88
N ASN A 147 -20.38 4.97 -8.78
CA ASN A 147 -21.74 4.49 -8.55
C ASN A 147 -22.28 3.55 -9.64
N ALA A 148 -21.49 3.30 -10.69
CA ALA A 148 -21.92 2.47 -11.82
C ALA A 148 -20.74 1.95 -12.64
N LEU A 149 -20.92 0.80 -13.27
CA LEU A 149 -20.20 0.44 -14.48
C LEU A 149 -20.87 1.13 -15.65
N GLU A 150 -20.15 1.96 -16.39
CA GLU A 150 -20.60 2.61 -17.62
C GLU A 150 -19.88 2.01 -18.83
N ILE A 151 -20.61 1.80 -19.92
CA ILE A 151 -20.09 1.21 -21.16
C ILE A 151 -20.27 2.22 -22.27
N TYR A 152 -19.20 2.53 -22.97
CA TYR A 152 -19.15 3.50 -24.06
C TYR A 152 -18.81 2.81 -25.36
N ASP A 153 -19.43 3.24 -26.46
CA ASP A 153 -19.00 2.84 -27.79
C ASP A 153 -17.72 3.58 -28.21
N ILE A 154 -16.91 2.95 -29.06
CA ILE A 154 -15.71 3.57 -29.66
C ILE A 154 -16.10 4.12 -31.02
N ALA A 155 -16.38 5.42 -31.09
CA ALA A 155 -16.84 6.11 -32.31
C ALA A 155 -16.18 7.51 -32.47
N GLY A 156 -14.96 7.69 -31.96
CA GLY A 156 -14.28 8.99 -31.94
C GLY A 156 -15.09 10.01 -31.15
N GLU A 157 -15.19 11.24 -31.64
CA GLU A 157 -15.95 12.31 -30.98
C GLU A 157 -17.48 12.07 -30.93
N ALA A 158 -17.99 11.06 -31.65
CA ALA A 158 -19.39 10.64 -31.59
C ALA A 158 -19.67 9.58 -30.49
N SER A 159 -18.65 9.14 -29.77
CA SER A 159 -18.75 8.15 -28.71
C SER A 159 -19.69 8.59 -27.60
N ARG A 160 -20.47 7.65 -27.07
CA ARG A 160 -21.48 7.90 -26.02
C ARG A 160 -21.62 6.70 -25.09
N CYS A 161 -22.17 6.94 -23.91
CA CYS A 161 -22.56 5.87 -23.02
C CYS A 161 -23.74 5.08 -23.62
N VAL A 162 -23.53 3.79 -23.90
CA VAL A 162 -24.54 2.88 -24.49
C VAL A 162 -25.08 1.91 -23.46
N GLY A 163 -24.39 1.72 -22.32
CA GLY A 163 -24.81 0.82 -21.25
C GLY A 163 -24.43 1.34 -19.88
N LYS A 164 -25.23 0.98 -18.87
CA LYS A 164 -24.98 1.34 -17.47
C LYS A 164 -25.53 0.29 -16.54
N TRP A 165 -24.70 -0.17 -15.63
CA TRP A 165 -25.09 -1.03 -14.52
C TRP A 165 -24.82 -0.33 -13.20
N LYS A 166 -25.87 -0.12 -12.38
CA LYS A 166 -25.73 0.60 -11.11
C LYS A 166 -25.09 -0.29 -10.06
N LEU A 167 -24.03 0.19 -9.41
CA LEU A 167 -23.41 -0.52 -8.29
C LEU A 167 -24.38 -0.68 -7.12
N PRO A 168 -24.21 -1.74 -6.30
CA PRO A 168 -24.96 -1.90 -5.06
C PRO A 168 -24.80 -0.67 -4.16
N THR A 169 -25.85 -0.29 -3.44
CA THR A 169 -25.84 0.90 -2.56
C THR A 169 -25.02 0.72 -1.29
N SER A 170 -24.65 -0.50 -0.97
CA SER A 170 -23.75 -0.86 0.14
C SER A 170 -22.28 -0.62 -0.17
N SER A 171 -21.91 -0.46 -1.44
CA SER A 171 -20.54 -0.10 -1.80
C SER A 171 -20.26 1.34 -1.37
N MET A 172 -19.54 1.49 -0.24
CA MET A 172 -19.22 2.80 0.34
C MET A 172 -17.92 3.39 -0.23
N VAL A 173 -17.62 3.20 -1.54
CA VAL A 173 -16.24 3.40 -1.88
C VAL A 173 -15.99 4.27 -3.07
N HIS A 174 -15.27 5.32 -2.76
CA HIS A 174 -14.59 6.18 -3.73
C HIS A 174 -13.18 5.66 -4.07
N TYR A 175 -12.62 4.68 -3.32
CA TYR A 175 -11.23 4.21 -3.42
C TYR A 175 -11.17 2.69 -3.55
N GLN A 176 -10.11 2.17 -4.18
CA GLN A 176 -9.74 0.74 -4.25
C GLN A 176 -10.79 -0.19 -4.89
N ARG A 177 -11.53 0.28 -5.88
CA ARG A 177 -12.35 -0.58 -6.74
C ARG A 177 -11.59 -0.90 -8.01
N GLU A 178 -11.75 -2.13 -8.47
CA GLU A 178 -11.06 -2.62 -9.67
C GLU A 178 -12.01 -3.46 -10.52
N MET A 179 -11.69 -3.59 -11.80
CA MET A 179 -12.38 -4.52 -12.68
C MET A 179 -11.44 -5.25 -13.61
N TYR A 180 -11.88 -6.40 -14.03
CA TYR A 180 -11.29 -7.21 -15.10
C TYR A 180 -12.33 -7.43 -16.19
N LEU A 181 -11.84 -7.60 -17.41
CA LEU A 181 -12.64 -7.96 -18.55
C LEU A 181 -12.14 -9.30 -19.09
N SER A 182 -13.03 -10.28 -19.27
CA SER A 182 -12.66 -11.57 -19.84
C SER A 182 -12.11 -11.42 -21.26
N ALA A 183 -11.21 -12.31 -21.66
CA ALA A 183 -10.56 -12.28 -22.97
C ALA A 183 -11.55 -12.28 -24.17
N ASP A 184 -12.76 -12.86 -24.00
CA ASP A 184 -13.81 -12.84 -25.01
C ASP A 184 -14.71 -11.57 -24.93
N GLY A 185 -14.42 -10.65 -24.02
CA GLY A 185 -15.13 -9.38 -23.83
C GLY A 185 -16.57 -9.51 -23.34
N LYS A 186 -17.00 -10.67 -22.82
CA LYS A 186 -18.40 -10.92 -22.45
C LYS A 186 -18.68 -10.85 -20.95
N THR A 187 -17.64 -10.95 -20.13
CA THR A 187 -17.76 -10.95 -18.67
C THR A 187 -16.91 -9.83 -18.07
N VAL A 188 -17.51 -9.03 -17.22
CA VAL A 188 -16.78 -8.07 -16.36
C VAL A 188 -16.81 -8.56 -14.93
N THR A 189 -15.64 -8.69 -14.33
CA THR A 189 -15.50 -8.98 -12.90
C THR A 189 -15.16 -7.70 -12.15
N LEU A 190 -16.01 -7.32 -11.19
CA LEU A 190 -15.84 -6.15 -10.32
C LEU A 190 -15.34 -6.57 -8.95
N ILE A 191 -14.36 -5.86 -8.42
CA ILE A 191 -13.86 -5.98 -7.05
C ILE A 191 -14.27 -4.72 -6.30
N LEU A 192 -15.18 -4.87 -5.35
CA LEU A 192 -15.83 -3.75 -4.67
C LEU A 192 -15.69 -3.90 -3.16
N PRO A 193 -15.08 -2.93 -2.46
CA PRO A 193 -15.16 -2.90 -1.01
C PRO A 193 -16.59 -2.61 -0.55
N GLU A 194 -17.05 -3.37 0.43
CA GLU A 194 -18.39 -3.24 1.03
C GLU A 194 -18.33 -3.46 2.55
N TYR A 195 -19.43 -3.14 3.23
CA TYR A 195 -19.69 -3.61 4.59
C TYR A 195 -20.66 -4.78 4.56
N MET A 196 -20.39 -5.82 5.33
CA MET A 196 -21.33 -6.94 5.42
C MET A 196 -22.65 -6.49 6.05
N VAL A 197 -23.74 -6.70 5.32
CA VAL A 197 -25.09 -6.23 5.67
C VAL A 197 -25.65 -6.93 6.92
N SER A 198 -25.20 -8.15 7.24
CA SER A 198 -25.65 -8.92 8.39
C SER A 198 -24.98 -8.52 9.69
N ASP A 199 -23.80 -7.90 9.62
CA ASP A 199 -23.04 -7.48 10.78
C ASP A 199 -22.30 -6.18 10.45
N ALA A 200 -22.99 -5.05 10.62
CA ALA A 200 -22.62 -3.70 10.16
C ALA A 200 -21.24 -3.17 10.63
N LYS A 201 -20.33 -4.05 11.03
CA LYS A 201 -19.01 -3.70 11.58
C LYS A 201 -17.84 -4.33 10.84
N THR A 202 -18.08 -5.32 9.99
CA THR A 202 -16.98 -6.01 9.29
C THR A 202 -16.88 -5.52 7.86
N SER A 203 -15.76 -4.91 7.49
CA SER A 203 -15.45 -4.62 6.09
C SER A 203 -15.28 -5.92 5.32
N CYS A 204 -15.70 -5.92 4.07
CA CYS A 204 -15.50 -7.05 3.17
C CYS A 204 -15.25 -6.55 1.75
N VAL A 205 -14.72 -7.43 0.94
CA VAL A 205 -14.63 -7.26 -0.50
C VAL A 205 -15.68 -8.13 -1.14
N ARG A 206 -16.49 -7.53 -2.01
CA ARG A 206 -17.46 -8.24 -2.84
C ARG A 206 -16.92 -8.35 -4.26
N VAL A 207 -16.81 -9.56 -4.76
CA VAL A 207 -16.44 -9.86 -6.15
C VAL A 207 -17.71 -10.17 -6.91
N ILE A 208 -17.95 -9.44 -8.00
CA ILE A 208 -19.19 -9.54 -8.80
C ILE A 208 -18.82 -9.91 -10.23
N SER A 209 -19.46 -10.93 -10.78
CA SER A 209 -19.40 -11.24 -12.22
C SER A 209 -20.65 -10.74 -12.93
N LEU A 210 -20.44 -9.97 -14.00
CA LEU A 210 -21.48 -9.38 -14.84
C LEU A 210 -21.38 -9.92 -16.27
N ASN A 211 -22.52 -10.34 -16.84
CA ASN A 211 -22.60 -10.57 -18.28
C ASN A 211 -22.80 -9.23 -19.00
N VAL A 212 -21.88 -8.91 -19.90
CA VAL A 212 -21.87 -7.67 -20.70
C VAL A 212 -21.95 -7.94 -22.21
N THR A 213 -22.32 -9.15 -22.61
CA THR A 213 -22.51 -9.52 -24.03
C THR A 213 -23.45 -8.56 -24.77
N ASP A 214 -24.49 -8.09 -24.08
CA ASP A 214 -25.32 -6.99 -24.53
C ASP A 214 -25.05 -5.78 -23.61
N PRO A 215 -24.33 -4.75 -24.08
CA PRO A 215 -23.95 -3.61 -23.24
C PRO A 215 -25.16 -2.82 -22.72
N VAL A 216 -26.31 -2.92 -23.40
CA VAL A 216 -27.57 -2.26 -22.96
C VAL A 216 -28.24 -3.07 -21.85
N LYS A 217 -27.98 -4.39 -21.77
CA LYS A 217 -28.68 -5.32 -20.86
C LYS A 217 -27.69 -6.08 -20.00
N VAL A 218 -26.89 -5.36 -19.21
CA VAL A 218 -25.94 -5.95 -18.25
C VAL A 218 -26.69 -6.71 -17.14
N THR A 219 -26.26 -7.94 -16.85
CA THR A 219 -26.90 -8.79 -15.83
C THR A 219 -25.88 -9.37 -14.86
N LEU A 220 -26.23 -9.39 -13.57
CA LEU A 220 -25.46 -10.08 -12.53
C LEU A 220 -25.49 -11.58 -12.77
N GLN A 221 -24.33 -12.23 -12.74
CA GLN A 221 -24.19 -13.68 -12.85
C GLN A 221 -23.90 -14.32 -11.49
N LYS A 222 -22.88 -13.83 -10.79
CA LYS A 222 -22.44 -14.38 -9.50
C LYS A 222 -21.91 -13.28 -8.59
N ASP A 223 -21.85 -13.57 -7.31
CA ASP A 223 -21.12 -12.78 -6.33
C ASP A 223 -20.43 -13.68 -5.27
N PHE A 224 -19.33 -13.16 -4.72
CA PHE A 224 -18.49 -13.83 -3.73
C PHE A 224 -17.99 -12.77 -2.73
N TYR A 225 -17.84 -13.14 -1.46
CA TYR A 225 -17.43 -12.22 -0.40
C TYR A 225 -16.18 -12.72 0.31
N ILE A 226 -15.27 -11.80 0.64
CA ILE A 226 -14.10 -12.04 1.48
C ILE A 226 -14.07 -10.96 2.55
N THR A 227 -13.90 -11.34 3.82
CA THR A 227 -13.75 -10.36 4.90
C THR A 227 -12.43 -9.61 4.80
N GLY A 228 -12.44 -8.33 5.17
CA GLY A 228 -11.28 -7.44 5.12
C GLY A 228 -11.45 -6.32 4.10
N ALA A 229 -10.44 -5.43 4.04
CA ALA A 229 -10.32 -4.38 3.04
C ALA A 229 -9.52 -4.89 1.83
N PRO A 230 -9.76 -4.43 0.61
CA PRO A 230 -8.95 -4.81 -0.54
C PRO A 230 -7.52 -4.28 -0.38
N LEU A 231 -6.53 -5.06 -0.75
CA LEU A 231 -5.13 -4.67 -0.86
C LEU A 231 -4.71 -4.59 -2.32
N SER A 232 -4.90 -5.68 -3.03
CA SER A 232 -4.48 -5.81 -4.43
C SER A 232 -5.21 -6.97 -5.08
N SER A 233 -5.18 -7.03 -6.40
CA SER A 233 -5.64 -8.19 -7.15
C SER A 233 -4.76 -8.45 -8.36
N ARG A 234 -4.73 -9.71 -8.82
CA ARG A 234 -4.03 -10.12 -10.04
C ARG A 234 -4.87 -11.15 -10.78
N MET A 235 -4.86 -11.07 -12.11
CA MET A 235 -5.41 -12.09 -12.99
C MET A 235 -4.26 -12.82 -13.68
N VAL A 236 -4.15 -14.12 -13.47
CA VAL A 236 -3.08 -14.94 -14.00
C VAL A 236 -3.67 -16.28 -14.43
N ASP A 237 -3.41 -16.70 -15.67
CA ASP A 237 -3.81 -18.00 -16.22
C ASP A 237 -5.27 -18.39 -15.93
N GLY A 238 -6.20 -17.42 -16.07
CA GLY A 238 -7.63 -17.62 -15.83
C GLY A 238 -8.00 -17.75 -14.35
N LYS A 239 -7.14 -17.33 -13.43
CA LYS A 239 -7.36 -17.27 -11.99
C LYS A 239 -7.28 -15.83 -11.49
N LEU A 240 -8.28 -15.43 -10.73
CA LEU A 240 -8.27 -14.19 -9.97
C LEU A 240 -7.64 -14.46 -8.60
N LEU A 241 -6.47 -13.88 -8.38
CA LEU A 241 -5.84 -13.77 -7.07
C LEU A 241 -6.29 -12.47 -6.42
N LEU A 242 -7.01 -12.55 -5.33
CA LEU A 242 -7.47 -11.39 -4.58
C LEU A 242 -6.80 -11.36 -3.20
N MET A 243 -6.08 -10.29 -2.94
CA MET A 243 -5.43 -10.03 -1.66
C MET A 243 -6.28 -9.05 -0.85
N THR A 244 -6.59 -9.41 0.40
CA THR A 244 -7.35 -8.55 1.33
C THR A 244 -6.65 -8.45 2.67
N GLN A 245 -6.86 -7.35 3.39
CA GLN A 245 -6.39 -7.17 4.75
C GLN A 245 -7.55 -7.33 5.74
N PHE A 246 -7.53 -8.42 6.49
CA PHE A 246 -8.48 -8.65 7.58
C PHE A 246 -7.86 -8.20 8.92
N THR A 247 -8.64 -7.53 9.76
CA THR A 247 -8.22 -7.14 11.11
C THR A 247 -9.11 -7.82 12.13
N MET A 248 -8.51 -8.57 13.04
CA MET A 248 -9.22 -9.22 14.15
C MET A 248 -9.97 -8.19 14.99
N ALA A 249 -11.08 -8.59 15.56
CA ALA A 249 -11.80 -7.77 16.52
C ALA A 249 -10.90 -7.38 17.71
N TRP A 250 -11.17 -6.21 18.30
CA TRP A 250 -10.41 -5.76 19.48
C TRP A 250 -10.57 -6.72 20.67
N ASN A 251 -11.81 -7.16 20.92
CA ASN A 251 -12.16 -8.18 21.91
C ASN A 251 -12.82 -9.34 21.16
N PRO A 252 -12.06 -10.31 20.64
CA PRO A 252 -12.61 -11.42 19.90
C PRO A 252 -13.41 -12.36 20.81
N ASP A 253 -14.49 -12.91 20.27
CA ASP A 253 -15.19 -14.03 20.89
C ASP A 253 -14.58 -15.33 20.35
N PHE A 254 -13.82 -16.04 21.15
CA PHE A 254 -13.16 -17.29 20.74
C PHE A 254 -14.13 -18.44 20.43
N ASN A 255 -15.43 -18.28 20.71
CA ASN A 255 -16.47 -19.18 20.24
C ASN A 255 -17.03 -18.79 18.85
N ASP A 256 -16.71 -17.59 18.36
CA ASP A 256 -17.08 -17.10 17.05
C ASP A 256 -15.81 -16.84 16.22
N VAL A 257 -15.46 -17.82 15.39
CA VAL A 257 -14.27 -17.80 14.56
C VAL A 257 -14.19 -16.57 13.66
N SER A 258 -15.32 -16.01 13.23
CA SER A 258 -15.38 -14.83 12.35
C SER A 258 -14.82 -13.56 12.98
N THR A 259 -14.64 -13.54 14.31
CA THR A 259 -14.10 -12.39 15.04
C THR A 259 -12.57 -12.32 15.02
N TYR A 260 -11.88 -13.42 14.65
CA TYR A 260 -10.43 -13.49 14.68
C TYR A 260 -9.79 -14.27 13.50
N VAL A 261 -10.60 -14.91 12.64
CA VAL A 261 -10.13 -15.58 11.43
C VAL A 261 -10.87 -15.01 10.23
N PRO A 262 -10.17 -14.74 9.09
CA PRO A 262 -10.82 -14.25 7.89
C PRO A 262 -11.80 -15.28 7.31
N MET A 263 -12.93 -14.79 6.80
CA MET A 263 -14.03 -15.55 6.26
C MET A 263 -14.23 -15.26 4.78
N MET A 264 -14.65 -16.25 4.01
CA MET A 264 -14.96 -16.11 2.59
C MET A 264 -16.07 -17.03 2.13
N GLY A 265 -16.75 -16.68 1.05
CA GLY A 265 -17.81 -17.49 0.47
C GLY A 265 -18.93 -16.67 -0.15
N THR A 266 -20.05 -17.34 -0.42
CA THR A 266 -21.29 -16.69 -0.89
C THR A 266 -22.12 -16.18 0.29
N PRO A 267 -23.04 -15.22 0.08
CA PRO A 267 -23.93 -14.74 1.14
C PRO A 267 -24.65 -15.88 1.88
N GLY A 268 -24.50 -15.90 3.21
CA GLY A 268 -25.09 -16.93 4.07
C GLY A 268 -24.35 -18.28 4.09
N ASN A 269 -23.22 -18.41 3.36
CA ASN A 269 -22.37 -19.59 3.37
C ASN A 269 -20.88 -19.18 3.40
N MET A 270 -20.52 -18.39 4.40
CA MET A 270 -19.13 -17.99 4.65
C MET A 270 -18.40 -19.08 5.41
N LYS A 271 -17.14 -19.32 5.05
CA LYS A 271 -16.25 -20.29 5.72
C LYS A 271 -14.95 -19.59 6.12
N PRO A 272 -14.33 -19.98 7.24
CA PRO A 272 -13.00 -19.48 7.58
C PRO A 272 -11.93 -20.01 6.64
N VAL A 273 -10.81 -19.27 6.53
CA VAL A 273 -9.57 -19.82 5.98
C VAL A 273 -9.16 -21.01 6.84
N SER A 274 -8.79 -22.12 6.21
CA SER A 274 -8.36 -23.32 6.93
C SER A 274 -7.10 -23.06 7.75
N GLU A 275 -7.01 -23.63 8.96
CA GLU A 275 -5.90 -23.46 9.89
C GLU A 275 -4.55 -23.78 9.24
N ASP A 276 -4.47 -24.88 8.51
CA ASP A 276 -3.28 -25.35 7.80
C ASP A 276 -2.83 -24.45 6.64
N ARG A 277 -3.67 -23.45 6.29
CA ARG A 277 -3.40 -22.43 5.26
C ARG A 277 -3.05 -21.05 5.85
N ILE A 278 -2.85 -20.97 7.16
CA ILE A 278 -2.48 -19.73 7.84
C ILE A 278 -1.02 -19.79 8.27
N VAL A 279 -0.22 -18.87 7.75
CA VAL A 279 1.16 -18.64 8.24
C VAL A 279 1.07 -17.90 9.55
N VAL A 280 1.48 -18.54 10.62
CA VAL A 280 1.47 -18.01 11.97
C VAL A 280 2.91 -17.69 12.38
N PRO A 281 3.25 -16.45 12.75
CA PRO A 281 4.59 -16.10 13.20
C PRO A 281 4.83 -16.55 14.64
N ASP A 282 6.10 -16.67 15.05
CA ASP A 282 6.46 -17.01 16.44
C ASP A 282 5.93 -15.99 17.47
N GLU A 283 5.77 -14.73 17.06
CA GLU A 283 5.31 -13.62 17.91
C GLU A 283 4.38 -12.70 17.13
N MET A 284 3.23 -12.37 17.70
CA MET A 284 2.32 -11.38 17.11
C MET A 284 2.86 -9.96 17.24
N THR A 285 2.88 -9.23 16.14
CA THR A 285 3.19 -7.79 16.08
C THR A 285 1.96 -6.94 15.76
N SER A 286 0.92 -7.54 15.18
CA SER A 286 -0.33 -6.88 14.83
C SER A 286 -1.50 -7.87 14.82
N ARG A 287 -2.73 -7.36 14.76
CA ARG A 287 -3.97 -8.16 14.62
C ARG A 287 -4.43 -8.29 13.17
N ARG A 288 -3.53 -8.13 12.22
CA ARG A 288 -3.87 -8.08 10.80
C ARG A 288 -3.42 -9.35 10.10
N TYR A 289 -4.26 -9.76 9.16
CA TYR A 289 -3.90 -10.78 8.18
C TYR A 289 -3.81 -10.16 6.80
N THR A 290 -2.85 -10.59 6.04
CA THR A 290 -2.91 -10.53 4.57
C THR A 290 -3.49 -11.85 4.09
N VAL A 291 -4.64 -11.79 3.44
CA VAL A 291 -5.38 -12.97 2.97
C VAL A 291 -5.25 -13.05 1.47
N VAL A 292 -4.94 -14.22 0.94
CA VAL A 292 -4.93 -14.53 -0.49
C VAL A 292 -6.10 -15.44 -0.78
N THR A 293 -6.97 -15.04 -1.69
CA THR A 293 -8.09 -15.86 -2.18
C THR A 293 -7.96 -16.08 -3.67
N MET A 294 -8.04 -17.31 -4.11
CA MET A 294 -7.95 -17.71 -5.50
C MET A 294 -9.33 -18.13 -6.01
N LEU A 295 -9.82 -17.45 -7.04
CA LEU A 295 -11.09 -17.72 -7.70
C LEU A 295 -10.86 -18.06 -9.17
N ASP A 296 -11.72 -18.87 -9.75
CA ASP A 296 -11.74 -19.06 -11.20
C ASP A 296 -12.30 -17.80 -11.89
N GLU A 297 -11.64 -17.29 -12.90
CA GLU A 297 -11.99 -16.04 -13.59
C GLU A 297 -13.43 -16.01 -14.10
N ASN A 298 -13.86 -17.07 -14.75
CA ASN A 298 -15.14 -17.09 -15.47
C ASN A 298 -16.30 -17.51 -14.58
N SER A 299 -16.05 -18.42 -13.65
CA SER A 299 -17.11 -19.00 -12.82
C SER A 299 -17.21 -18.36 -11.45
N LEU A 300 -16.19 -17.60 -10.99
CA LEU A 300 -15.99 -17.15 -9.61
C LEU A 300 -16.12 -18.31 -8.59
N GLU A 301 -15.82 -19.53 -9.01
CA GLU A 301 -15.74 -20.65 -8.09
C GLU A 301 -14.47 -20.54 -7.26
N PHE A 302 -14.62 -20.82 -5.96
CA PHE A 302 -13.51 -20.85 -5.03
C PHE A 302 -12.54 -21.98 -5.42
N VAL A 303 -11.26 -21.66 -5.55
CA VAL A 303 -10.19 -22.62 -5.83
C VAL A 303 -9.42 -22.92 -4.55
N ASP A 304 -8.83 -21.90 -3.92
CA ASP A 304 -8.07 -22.05 -2.69
C ASP A 304 -7.94 -20.71 -1.95
N ALA A 305 -7.46 -20.75 -0.70
CA ALA A 305 -7.12 -19.54 0.06
C ALA A 305 -6.03 -19.82 1.09
N GLY A 306 -5.21 -18.80 1.35
CA GLY A 306 -4.22 -18.79 2.41
C GLY A 306 -4.19 -17.43 3.11
N ALA A 307 -3.52 -17.37 4.26
CA ALA A 307 -3.38 -16.12 4.99
C ALA A 307 -2.03 -16.02 5.69
N PHE A 308 -1.53 -14.81 5.83
CA PHE A 308 -0.32 -14.46 6.53
C PHE A 308 -0.67 -13.57 7.73
N LEU A 309 -0.54 -14.08 8.95
CA LEU A 309 -0.81 -13.32 10.17
C LEU A 309 0.36 -12.37 10.47
N CYS A 310 0.07 -11.10 10.77
CA CYS A 310 1.04 -10.04 11.05
C CYS A 310 1.88 -9.54 9.87
N TYR A 311 1.60 -9.96 8.65
CA TYR A 311 2.33 -9.45 7.49
C TYR A 311 1.75 -8.12 6.98
N SER A 312 2.64 -7.29 6.45
CA SER A 312 2.36 -5.97 5.89
C SER A 312 1.53 -6.06 4.60
N PRO A 313 0.85 -4.98 4.19
CA PRO A 313 0.21 -4.91 2.88
C PRO A 313 1.18 -4.88 1.69
N GLU A 314 2.50 -4.76 1.90
CA GLU A 314 3.48 -4.78 0.81
C GLU A 314 3.56 -6.19 0.22
N LEU A 315 3.08 -6.32 -1.01
CA LEU A 315 2.92 -7.59 -1.73
C LEU A 315 3.55 -7.49 -3.11
N TYR A 316 4.31 -8.52 -3.48
CA TYR A 316 4.75 -8.72 -4.86
C TYR A 316 4.18 -10.03 -5.39
N VAL A 317 3.76 -10.05 -6.65
CA VAL A 317 3.21 -11.24 -7.32
C VAL A 317 3.98 -11.48 -8.60
N SER A 318 4.76 -12.56 -8.63
CA SER A 318 5.44 -13.07 -9.83
C SER A 318 4.50 -13.97 -10.63
N LYS A 319 4.98 -14.63 -11.67
CA LYS A 319 4.16 -15.54 -12.52
C LYS A 319 3.58 -16.75 -11.79
N ASP A 320 4.22 -17.19 -10.70
CA ASP A 320 3.83 -18.41 -10.00
C ASP A 320 3.93 -18.30 -8.47
N ARG A 321 4.18 -17.09 -7.93
CA ARG A 321 4.44 -16.90 -6.51
C ARG A 321 3.97 -15.54 -5.98
N ILE A 322 3.53 -15.54 -4.73
CA ILE A 322 3.15 -14.34 -3.98
C ILE A 322 4.18 -14.16 -2.86
N TYR A 323 4.63 -12.93 -2.67
CA TYR A 323 5.55 -12.51 -1.62
C TYR A 323 4.86 -11.49 -0.73
N ALA A 324 4.87 -11.73 0.58
CA ALA A 324 4.31 -10.84 1.59
C ALA A 324 5.39 -10.47 2.61
N THR A 325 5.50 -9.21 2.97
CA THR A 325 6.54 -8.72 3.87
C THR A 325 6.03 -8.54 5.29
N ARG A 326 6.87 -8.76 6.28
CA ARG A 326 6.67 -8.43 7.69
C ARG A 326 7.89 -7.70 8.23
N VAL A 327 7.74 -6.43 8.55
CA VAL A 327 8.81 -5.63 9.13
C VAL A 327 8.78 -5.76 10.66
N TYR A 328 9.94 -5.97 11.26
CA TYR A 328 10.11 -6.02 12.71
C TYR A 328 11.47 -5.44 13.10
N THR A 329 11.66 -5.20 14.39
CA THR A 329 12.94 -4.72 14.92
C THR A 329 13.63 -5.84 15.69
N ASP A 330 14.85 -6.17 15.28
CA ASP A 330 15.74 -6.99 16.10
C ASP A 330 16.49 -6.09 17.08
N ALA A 331 16.34 -6.35 18.37
CA ALA A 331 16.92 -5.54 19.44
C ALA A 331 17.94 -6.37 20.22
N LYS A 332 19.21 -6.04 20.03
CA LYS A 332 20.33 -6.66 20.74
C LYS A 332 20.70 -5.86 21.98
N ASP A 333 20.62 -6.48 23.15
CA ASP A 333 21.10 -5.87 24.40
C ASP A 333 22.62 -5.72 24.37
N MET A 334 23.08 -4.48 24.54
CA MET A 334 24.50 -4.11 24.60
C MET A 334 25.00 -3.91 26.04
N GLY A 335 24.13 -4.10 27.04
CA GLY A 335 24.40 -3.83 28.45
C GLY A 335 24.30 -2.34 28.82
N GLU A 336 24.33 -2.05 30.12
CA GLU A 336 24.23 -0.68 30.67
C GLU A 336 23.01 0.11 30.20
N GLY A 337 21.86 -0.57 29.96
CA GLY A 337 20.65 0.07 29.45
C GLY A 337 20.72 0.50 27.98
N LYS A 338 21.69 -0.02 27.23
CA LYS A 338 21.84 0.24 25.80
C LYS A 338 21.36 -0.93 24.97
N SER A 339 20.71 -0.66 23.86
CA SER A 339 20.34 -1.65 22.87
C SER A 339 20.67 -1.18 21.46
N LEU A 340 21.04 -2.12 20.61
CA LEU A 340 21.20 -1.92 19.18
C LEU A 340 19.96 -2.50 18.49
N CYS A 341 19.20 -1.64 17.83
CA CYS A 341 17.95 -1.98 17.14
C CYS A 341 18.19 -1.96 15.64
N THR A 342 17.99 -3.08 14.97
CA THR A 342 18.10 -3.21 13.51
C THR A 342 16.73 -3.47 12.92
N THR A 343 16.35 -2.74 11.88
CA THR A 343 15.13 -3.03 11.11
C THR A 343 15.36 -4.29 10.29
N MET A 344 14.44 -5.23 10.38
CA MET A 344 14.44 -6.51 9.67
C MET A 344 13.16 -6.69 8.90
N THR A 345 13.23 -7.37 7.78
CA THR A 345 12.06 -7.84 7.04
C THR A 345 12.08 -9.36 6.96
N GLU A 346 10.98 -9.99 7.34
CA GLU A 346 10.67 -11.36 6.97
C GLU A 346 9.79 -11.34 5.72
N ILE A 347 10.17 -12.08 4.70
CA ILE A 347 9.38 -12.30 3.49
C ILE A 347 8.83 -13.71 3.54
N ALA A 348 7.50 -13.83 3.66
CA ALA A 348 6.81 -15.08 3.46
C ALA A 348 6.34 -15.19 2.01
N THR A 349 6.41 -16.40 1.47
CA THR A 349 6.05 -16.63 0.08
C THR A 349 5.22 -17.89 -0.07
N MET A 350 4.31 -17.87 -1.01
CA MET A 350 3.40 -18.96 -1.34
C MET A 350 3.28 -19.04 -2.86
N GLY A 351 3.61 -20.19 -3.43
CA GLY A 351 3.40 -20.43 -4.86
C GLY A 351 1.92 -20.61 -5.17
N TYR A 352 1.55 -20.44 -6.42
CA TYR A 352 0.20 -20.68 -6.91
C TYR A 352 0.21 -21.32 -8.30
N GLY A 353 -0.86 -22.02 -8.64
CA GLY A 353 -1.00 -22.70 -9.94
C GLY A 353 -2.42 -23.24 -10.15
N ALA A 354 -2.57 -24.12 -11.12
CA ALA A 354 -3.88 -24.69 -11.49
C ALA A 354 -4.57 -25.41 -10.32
N GLU A 355 -3.80 -26.04 -9.44
CA GLU A 355 -4.31 -26.85 -8.31
C GLU A 355 -4.56 -26.03 -7.04
N GLY A 356 -4.17 -24.76 -7.00
CA GLY A 356 -4.29 -23.89 -5.84
C GLY A 356 -2.96 -23.32 -5.35
N LEU A 357 -2.91 -22.98 -4.06
CA LEU A 357 -1.74 -22.41 -3.39
C LEU A 357 -0.82 -23.53 -2.87
N THR A 358 0.50 -23.29 -2.88
CA THR A 358 1.48 -24.23 -2.29
C THR A 358 1.70 -23.96 -0.82
N GLU A 359 2.41 -24.87 -0.14
CA GLU A 359 2.88 -24.62 1.21
C GLU A 359 3.78 -23.38 1.27
N PRO A 360 3.58 -22.51 2.29
CA PRO A 360 4.37 -21.31 2.44
C PRO A 360 5.80 -21.62 2.90
N THR A 361 6.71 -20.72 2.51
CA THR A 361 8.08 -20.66 3.04
C THR A 361 8.42 -19.22 3.40
N SER A 362 9.41 -18.99 4.28
CA SER A 362 9.86 -17.65 4.60
C SER A 362 11.38 -17.56 4.75
N PHE A 363 11.89 -16.34 4.63
CA PHE A 363 13.29 -15.99 4.87
C PHE A 363 13.36 -14.55 5.39
N THR A 364 14.49 -14.18 5.99
CA THR A 364 14.69 -12.86 6.59
C THR A 364 15.87 -12.14 5.98
N LEU A 365 15.77 -10.81 5.93
CA LEU A 365 16.85 -9.92 5.48
C LEU A 365 16.83 -8.61 6.29
N GLU A 366 17.93 -7.87 6.27
CA GLU A 366 18.03 -6.57 6.92
C GLU A 366 17.33 -5.48 6.11
N GLY A 367 16.72 -4.53 6.82
CA GLY A 367 16.05 -3.38 6.26
C GLY A 367 14.55 -3.57 6.01
N SER A 368 13.91 -2.55 5.46
CA SER A 368 12.51 -2.53 5.05
C SER A 368 12.40 -2.37 3.54
N VAL A 369 11.39 -2.99 2.96
CA VAL A 369 11.04 -2.86 1.54
C VAL A 369 10.14 -1.64 1.38
N LEU A 370 10.42 -0.77 0.42
CA LEU A 370 9.64 0.44 0.17
C LEU A 370 8.22 0.11 -0.32
N ASN A 371 8.12 -0.71 -1.35
CA ASN A 371 6.86 -1.11 -1.99
C ASN A 371 7.06 -2.35 -2.88
N GLN A 372 6.01 -2.78 -3.59
CA GLN A 372 6.05 -3.94 -4.49
C GLN A 372 7.15 -3.87 -5.56
N TYR A 373 7.51 -2.67 -6.05
CA TYR A 373 8.50 -2.49 -7.11
C TYR A 373 9.95 -2.64 -6.62
N SER A 374 10.15 -2.63 -5.30
CA SER A 374 11.44 -2.95 -4.68
C SER A 374 11.72 -4.46 -4.67
N MET A 375 10.80 -5.27 -5.19
CA MET A 375 10.89 -6.73 -5.29
C MET A 375 10.67 -7.15 -6.74
N ASP A 376 11.43 -8.16 -7.18
CA ASP A 376 11.33 -8.72 -8.52
C ASP A 376 11.78 -10.19 -8.53
N GLU A 377 11.25 -10.96 -9.45
CA GLU A 377 11.68 -12.33 -9.73
C GLU A 377 12.04 -12.48 -11.20
N HIS A 378 13.32 -12.71 -11.49
CA HIS A 378 13.84 -12.84 -12.83
C HIS A 378 14.72 -14.08 -12.95
N GLU A 379 14.41 -14.99 -13.91
CA GLU A 379 15.17 -16.21 -14.21
C GLU A 379 15.49 -17.08 -12.97
N GLY A 380 14.55 -17.19 -12.03
CA GLY A 380 14.72 -18.00 -10.82
C GLY A 380 15.53 -17.31 -9.71
N VAL A 381 15.80 -16.03 -9.86
CA VAL A 381 16.44 -15.16 -8.86
C VAL A 381 15.41 -14.17 -8.32
N PHE A 382 15.20 -14.16 -7.01
CA PHE A 382 14.45 -13.10 -6.34
C PHE A 382 15.40 -11.98 -5.97
N ARG A 383 15.09 -10.76 -6.41
CA ARG A 383 15.89 -9.55 -6.22
C ARG A 383 15.11 -8.57 -5.36
N VAL A 384 15.76 -7.94 -4.40
CA VAL A 384 15.11 -7.01 -3.50
C VAL A 384 16.02 -5.86 -3.10
N VAL A 385 15.46 -4.65 -3.11
CA VAL A 385 16.10 -3.45 -2.55
C VAL A 385 15.47 -3.15 -1.21
N THR A 386 16.30 -2.97 -0.18
CA THR A 386 15.87 -2.61 1.17
C THR A 386 16.58 -1.37 1.68
N GLU A 387 15.88 -0.63 2.53
CA GLU A 387 16.44 0.43 3.35
C GLU A 387 16.71 -0.11 4.75
N THR A 388 17.97 -0.15 5.16
CA THR A 388 18.36 -0.55 6.51
C THR A 388 18.37 0.65 7.44
N LEU A 389 17.87 0.45 8.65
CA LEU A 389 17.95 1.42 9.73
C LEU A 389 18.46 0.73 10.99
N VAL A 390 19.64 1.14 11.42
CA VAL A 390 20.27 0.69 12.67
C VAL A 390 20.24 1.85 13.66
N THR A 391 19.64 1.63 14.83
CA THR A 391 19.49 2.66 15.85
C THR A 391 20.03 2.16 17.18
N GLN A 392 20.96 2.90 17.75
CA GLN A 392 21.36 2.69 19.15
C GLN A 392 20.39 3.46 20.06
N GLN A 393 19.80 2.74 21.00
CA GLN A 393 18.91 3.30 22.02
C GLN A 393 19.55 3.23 23.39
N GLU A 394 19.33 4.25 24.22
CA GLU A 394 19.65 4.24 25.65
C GLU A 394 18.35 4.33 26.45
N THR A 395 18.22 3.43 27.42
CA THR A 395 17.07 3.36 28.30
C THR A 395 17.39 4.00 29.63
N TYR A 396 16.58 4.97 30.05
CA TYR A 396 16.71 5.66 31.33
C TYR A 396 15.53 5.29 32.23
N GLU A 397 15.84 4.79 33.42
CA GLU A 397 14.84 4.57 34.48
C GLU A 397 14.76 5.79 35.40
N GLU A 398 13.81 6.67 35.19
CA GLU A 398 13.44 7.73 36.15
C GLU A 398 12.17 7.34 36.90
N ARG A 399 12.31 6.97 38.13
CA ARG A 399 11.35 6.69 39.25
C ARG A 399 9.94 6.16 38.94
N GLU A 400 9.39 6.32 37.75
CA GLU A 400 8.06 5.81 37.32
C GLU A 400 7.92 5.62 35.81
N TYR A 401 8.95 5.99 35.01
CA TYR A 401 8.91 5.87 33.55
C TYR A 401 10.22 5.27 33.03
N VAL A 402 10.06 4.31 32.12
CA VAL A 402 11.18 3.83 31.29
C VAL A 402 11.10 4.60 29.98
N GLU A 403 12.09 5.43 29.72
CA GLU A 403 12.19 6.17 28.47
C GLU A 403 13.39 5.67 27.67
N SER A 404 13.16 5.27 26.41
CA SER A 404 14.23 4.90 25.50
C SER A 404 14.43 6.03 24.50
N VAL A 405 15.65 6.51 24.39
CA VAL A 405 16.05 7.61 23.51
C VAL A 405 17.04 7.09 22.48
N ALA A 406 16.79 7.36 21.19
CA ALA A 406 17.76 7.08 20.14
C ALA A 406 18.93 8.06 20.26
N VAL A 407 20.14 7.52 20.43
CA VAL A 407 21.38 8.33 20.53
C VAL A 407 22.16 8.35 19.23
N PHE A 408 21.96 7.34 18.37
CA PHE A 408 22.61 7.25 17.07
C PHE A 408 21.68 6.46 16.13
N SER A 409 21.62 6.89 14.88
CA SER A 409 20.92 6.15 13.82
C SER A 409 21.75 6.18 12.54
N GLU A 410 21.87 5.04 11.90
CA GLU A 410 22.51 4.89 10.60
C GLU A 410 21.49 4.31 9.62
N ARG A 411 21.42 4.89 8.43
CA ARG A 411 20.52 4.49 7.34
C ARG A 411 21.34 4.24 6.10
N ASN A 412 21.06 3.12 5.44
CA ASN A 412 21.69 2.71 4.18
C ASN A 412 20.69 1.97 3.30
N ALA A 413 21.03 1.81 2.01
CA ALA A 413 20.27 1.02 1.06
C ALA A 413 21.08 -0.19 0.60
N ASN A 414 20.42 -1.35 0.50
CA ASN A 414 21.03 -2.61 0.06
C ASN A 414 20.24 -3.21 -1.11
N LEU A 415 20.94 -3.87 -2.02
CA LEU A 415 20.34 -4.73 -3.04
C LEU A 415 20.80 -6.18 -2.78
N THR A 416 19.86 -7.11 -2.63
CA THR A 416 20.14 -8.51 -2.33
C THR A 416 19.43 -9.43 -3.31
N CYS A 417 20.12 -10.49 -3.75
CA CYS A 417 19.63 -11.50 -4.69
C CYS A 417 19.59 -12.88 -4.00
N PHE A 418 18.48 -13.59 -4.14
CA PHE A 418 18.25 -14.91 -3.55
C PHE A 418 17.88 -15.93 -4.62
N GLU A 419 18.31 -17.18 -4.45
CA GLU A 419 17.83 -18.31 -5.27
C GLU A 419 16.38 -18.65 -4.88
N VAL A 420 15.46 -18.58 -5.83
CA VAL A 420 14.04 -18.87 -5.61
C VAL A 420 13.85 -20.29 -5.12
N GLY A 421 13.06 -20.46 -4.07
CA GLY A 421 12.72 -21.76 -3.46
C GLY A 421 13.69 -22.25 -2.40
N THR A 422 14.99 -22.01 -2.53
CA THR A 422 15.97 -22.34 -1.47
C THR A 422 16.21 -21.17 -0.53
N TRP A 423 15.96 -19.97 -0.99
CA TRP A 423 16.20 -18.68 -0.32
C TRP A 423 17.65 -18.50 0.12
N LYS A 424 18.55 -19.16 -0.61
CA LYS A 424 19.98 -18.95 -0.44
C LYS A 424 20.36 -17.61 -1.05
N GLU A 425 21.05 -16.76 -0.29
CA GLU A 425 21.65 -15.55 -0.80
C GLU A 425 22.71 -15.90 -1.86
N LEU A 426 22.56 -15.30 -3.04
CA LEU A 426 23.47 -15.46 -4.17
C LEU A 426 24.44 -14.27 -4.26
N ALA A 427 23.97 -13.07 -4.03
CA ALA A 427 24.74 -11.84 -4.10
C ALA A 427 24.11 -10.73 -3.27
N GLN A 428 24.94 -9.79 -2.81
CA GLN A 428 24.49 -8.60 -2.12
C GLN A 428 25.41 -7.41 -2.46
N VAL A 429 24.81 -6.24 -2.62
CA VAL A 429 25.50 -4.94 -2.64
C VAL A 429 25.02 -4.16 -1.43
N GLU A 430 25.89 -4.05 -0.44
CA GLU A 430 25.60 -3.36 0.82
C GLU A 430 25.91 -1.86 0.73
N ALA A 431 25.09 -1.04 1.39
CA ALA A 431 25.33 0.38 1.61
C ALA A 431 25.72 1.14 0.33
N PHE A 432 25.01 0.88 -0.77
CA PHE A 432 25.36 1.46 -2.06
C PHE A 432 25.03 2.95 -2.16
N ALA A 433 24.08 3.44 -1.36
CA ALA A 433 23.70 4.85 -1.32
C ALA A 433 24.52 5.64 -0.28
N PRO A 434 24.67 6.96 -0.42
CA PRO A 434 25.20 7.82 0.62
C PRO A 434 24.46 7.66 1.95
N ALA A 435 25.19 7.67 3.06
CA ALA A 435 24.61 7.47 4.38
C ALA A 435 23.55 8.53 4.72
N GLY A 436 22.36 8.08 5.12
CA GLY A 436 21.24 8.92 5.51
C GLY A 436 20.24 9.22 4.39
N GLU A 437 20.50 8.76 3.16
CA GLU A 437 19.50 8.81 2.09
C GLU A 437 18.42 7.74 2.26
N THR A 438 17.23 8.06 1.77
CA THR A 438 16.07 7.17 1.70
C THR A 438 15.91 6.61 0.29
N VAL A 439 15.45 5.38 0.16
CA VAL A 439 15.05 4.81 -1.13
C VAL A 439 13.70 5.39 -1.53
N GLU A 440 13.63 6.02 -2.70
CA GLU A 440 12.43 6.72 -3.18
C GLU A 440 11.74 5.99 -4.33
N SER A 441 12.50 5.34 -5.21
CA SER A 441 11.95 4.44 -6.21
C SER A 441 12.92 3.33 -6.59
N VAL A 442 12.37 2.19 -7.00
CA VAL A 442 13.13 1.05 -7.52
C VAL A 442 12.44 0.55 -8.78
N ARG A 443 13.23 0.21 -9.78
CA ARG A 443 12.78 -0.46 -10.98
C ARG A 443 13.76 -1.58 -11.34
N PHE A 444 13.24 -2.76 -11.57
CA PHE A 444 13.98 -3.85 -12.20
C PHE A 444 13.57 -3.94 -13.68
N ASP A 445 14.53 -4.20 -14.57
CA ASP A 445 14.33 -4.30 -16.01
C ASP A 445 15.31 -5.33 -16.59
N GLY A 446 14.82 -6.54 -16.87
CA GLY A 446 15.67 -7.65 -17.28
C GLY A 446 16.85 -7.85 -16.33
N ASP A 447 18.07 -7.76 -16.87
CA ASP A 447 19.31 -7.90 -16.09
C ASP A 447 19.72 -6.61 -15.34
N TYR A 448 18.89 -5.58 -15.32
CA TYR A 448 19.25 -4.29 -14.77
C TYR A 448 18.34 -3.87 -13.62
N ALA A 449 18.84 -2.95 -12.77
CA ALA A 449 18.02 -2.28 -11.77
C ALA A 449 18.39 -0.79 -11.69
N TYR A 450 17.37 0.04 -11.45
CA TYR A 450 17.48 1.47 -11.21
C TYR A 450 16.93 1.77 -9.83
N VAL A 451 17.72 2.47 -9.02
CA VAL A 451 17.31 2.87 -7.67
C VAL A 451 17.53 4.37 -7.50
N CYS A 452 16.45 5.09 -7.27
CA CYS A 452 16.54 6.49 -6.87
C CYS A 452 16.56 6.57 -5.35
N THR A 453 17.51 7.35 -4.83
CA THR A 453 17.56 7.69 -3.42
C THR A 453 17.52 9.20 -3.25
N ALA A 454 17.12 9.70 -2.09
CA ALA A 454 17.07 11.13 -1.83
C ALA A 454 17.44 11.50 -0.41
N VAL A 455 17.97 12.69 -0.24
CA VAL A 455 17.97 13.40 1.03
C VAL A 455 16.75 14.31 1.07
N VAL A 456 15.77 14.00 1.89
CA VAL A 456 14.49 14.73 2.00
C VAL A 456 14.64 16.26 2.14
N VAL A 457 15.80 16.74 2.61
CA VAL A 457 16.05 18.17 2.85
C VAL A 457 16.61 18.90 1.63
N THR A 458 17.34 18.20 0.74
CA THR A 458 18.06 18.84 -0.39
C THR A 458 17.41 18.63 -1.74
N LEU A 459 16.43 17.70 -1.86
CA LEU A 459 15.74 17.34 -3.10
C LEU A 459 16.73 17.06 -4.26
N SER A 460 17.82 16.38 -3.93
CA SER A 460 18.87 16.00 -4.87
C SER A 460 18.89 14.48 -4.92
N ASP A 461 18.45 13.93 -6.04
CA ASP A 461 18.18 12.50 -6.20
C ASP A 461 19.25 11.83 -7.05
N PRO A 462 20.25 11.12 -6.46
CA PRO A 462 21.09 10.23 -7.24
C PRO A 462 20.27 9.03 -7.74
N VAL A 463 20.53 8.66 -9.01
CA VAL A 463 20.01 7.42 -9.60
C VAL A 463 21.16 6.43 -9.70
N PHE A 464 21.02 5.29 -9.05
CA PHE A 464 21.96 4.18 -9.13
C PHE A 464 21.49 3.20 -10.19
N PHE A 465 22.36 2.92 -11.15
CA PHE A 465 22.17 1.88 -12.15
C PHE A 465 22.98 0.64 -11.78
N PHE A 466 22.36 -0.52 -11.76
CA PHE A 466 22.97 -1.80 -11.47
C PHE A 466 22.92 -2.72 -12.69
N ASP A 467 24.02 -3.37 -13.00
CA ASP A 467 24.10 -4.50 -13.90
C ASP A 467 24.15 -5.80 -13.09
N LEU A 468 23.09 -6.58 -13.17
CA LEU A 468 22.86 -7.82 -12.44
C LEU A 468 23.07 -9.07 -13.35
N SER A 469 23.53 -8.91 -14.56
CA SER A 469 23.74 -10.00 -15.53
C SER A 469 24.76 -11.04 -15.06
N ASP A 470 25.73 -10.63 -14.23
CA ASP A 470 26.65 -11.53 -13.52
C ASP A 470 26.59 -11.29 -12.01
N LEU A 471 25.83 -12.11 -11.30
CA LEU A 471 25.69 -12.02 -9.84
C LEU A 471 27.00 -12.24 -9.05
N ASN A 472 28.03 -12.82 -9.66
CA ASN A 472 29.35 -12.94 -9.03
C ASN A 472 30.15 -11.63 -9.15
N ASN A 473 29.71 -10.69 -9.99
CA ASN A 473 30.40 -9.44 -10.24
C ASN A 473 29.40 -8.34 -10.58
N ILE A 474 28.46 -8.09 -9.66
CA ILE A 474 27.50 -6.98 -9.79
C ILE A 474 28.29 -5.66 -9.90
N THR A 475 27.99 -4.89 -10.94
CA THR A 475 28.54 -3.54 -11.08
C THR A 475 27.43 -2.52 -10.91
N PHE A 476 27.73 -1.40 -10.28
CA PHE A 476 26.79 -0.29 -10.19
C PHE A 476 27.51 1.06 -10.36
N LYS A 477 26.74 2.05 -10.81
CA LYS A 477 27.21 3.42 -11.01
C LYS A 477 26.21 4.38 -10.40
N ASP A 478 26.71 5.43 -9.78
CA ASP A 478 25.96 6.66 -9.57
C ASP A 478 25.90 7.38 -10.92
N THR A 479 24.70 7.51 -11.49
CA THR A 479 24.50 8.08 -12.83
C THR A 479 24.35 9.61 -12.81
N GLY A 480 24.52 10.22 -11.63
CA GLY A 480 24.44 11.66 -11.42
C GLY A 480 23.17 12.08 -10.69
N THR A 481 23.12 13.38 -10.40
CA THR A 481 22.04 13.99 -9.64
C THR A 481 21.03 14.58 -10.60
N ILE A 482 19.76 14.22 -10.41
CA ILE A 482 18.63 14.80 -11.13
C ILE A 482 18.05 15.94 -10.28
N ASP A 483 17.81 17.12 -10.87
CA ASP A 483 17.14 18.21 -10.17
C ASP A 483 15.66 17.87 -9.94
N GLY A 484 15.21 17.92 -8.68
CA GLY A 484 13.87 17.57 -8.28
C GLY A 484 13.72 16.10 -7.90
N TYR A 485 12.48 15.61 -7.84
CA TYR A 485 12.13 14.28 -7.37
C TYR A 485 11.31 13.54 -8.45
N SER A 486 11.80 12.38 -8.89
CA SER A 486 11.08 11.51 -9.84
C SER A 486 10.49 10.31 -9.08
N SER A 487 9.18 10.30 -8.90
CA SER A 487 8.47 9.19 -8.24
C SER A 487 8.27 7.98 -9.16
N SER A 488 8.44 8.15 -10.47
CA SER A 488 8.27 7.09 -11.46
C SER A 488 9.29 7.23 -12.55
N LEU A 489 9.96 6.14 -12.93
CA LEU A 489 10.82 6.03 -14.10
C LEU A 489 10.27 4.95 -15.03
N VAL A 490 10.05 5.27 -16.30
CA VAL A 490 9.48 4.37 -17.30
C VAL A 490 10.40 4.32 -18.50
N ASP A 491 10.81 3.12 -18.94
CA ASP A 491 11.44 2.97 -20.23
C ASP A 491 10.45 3.29 -21.36
N ILE A 492 10.81 4.18 -22.25
CA ILE A 492 10.00 4.57 -23.40
C ILE A 492 10.64 4.14 -24.74
N GLY A 493 11.61 3.24 -24.68
CA GLY A 493 12.30 2.67 -25.84
C GLY A 493 13.43 3.54 -26.36
N ASP A 494 14.25 2.94 -27.23
CA ASP A 494 15.39 3.59 -27.90
C ASP A 494 16.42 4.22 -26.94
N GLY A 495 16.54 3.71 -25.70
CA GLY A 495 17.46 4.24 -24.68
C GLY A 495 16.95 5.52 -24.00
N TYR A 496 15.65 5.77 -24.00
CA TYR A 496 15.05 6.88 -23.28
C TYR A 496 14.21 6.42 -22.09
N LEU A 497 14.30 7.16 -20.98
CA LEU A 497 13.47 7.00 -19.79
C LEU A 497 12.56 8.23 -19.63
N LEU A 498 11.33 8.00 -19.20
CA LEU A 498 10.37 9.04 -18.81
C LEU A 498 10.30 9.09 -17.28
N GLY A 499 10.67 10.21 -16.68
CA GLY A 499 10.48 10.50 -15.28
C GLY A 499 9.22 11.34 -15.06
N ILE A 500 8.37 10.95 -14.11
CA ILE A 500 7.21 11.72 -13.68
C ILE A 500 7.37 11.99 -12.18
N GLY A 501 7.29 13.25 -11.79
CA GLY A 501 7.50 13.65 -10.40
C GLY A 501 7.26 15.13 -10.17
N VAL A 502 8.06 15.73 -9.31
CA VAL A 502 7.99 17.15 -8.97
C VAL A 502 9.36 17.82 -9.07
N ASP A 503 9.37 19.13 -9.34
CA ASP A 503 10.55 19.97 -9.27
C ASP A 503 10.87 20.41 -7.82
N ASP A 504 11.89 21.25 -7.66
CA ASP A 504 12.32 21.82 -6.37
C ASP A 504 11.27 22.73 -5.71
N MET A 505 10.25 23.15 -6.47
CA MET A 505 9.10 23.93 -6.00
C MET A 505 7.85 23.06 -5.81
N TRP A 506 7.96 21.75 -5.85
CA TRP A 506 6.84 20.79 -5.73
C TRP A 506 5.78 20.94 -6.83
N GLN A 507 6.20 21.37 -8.02
CA GLN A 507 5.34 21.45 -9.20
C GLN A 507 5.55 20.21 -10.07
N LEU A 508 4.51 19.82 -10.80
CA LEU A 508 4.59 18.69 -11.74
C LEU A 508 5.80 18.85 -12.66
N LYS A 509 6.62 17.80 -12.70
CA LYS A 509 7.73 17.64 -13.64
C LYS A 509 7.53 16.33 -14.41
N VAL A 510 7.58 16.43 -15.74
CA VAL A 510 7.67 15.27 -16.63
C VAL A 510 8.95 15.46 -17.44
N GLU A 511 9.88 14.55 -17.32
CA GLU A 511 11.22 14.72 -17.89
C GLU A 511 11.62 13.47 -18.66
N VAL A 512 12.29 13.66 -19.80
CA VAL A 512 12.86 12.57 -20.57
C VAL A 512 14.37 12.57 -20.37
N TYR A 513 14.89 11.40 -20.10
CA TYR A 513 16.32 11.14 -19.94
C TYR A 513 16.80 10.22 -21.06
N GLU A 514 18.04 10.42 -21.50
CA GLU A 514 18.75 9.50 -22.39
C GLU A 514 19.70 8.65 -21.56
N GLU A 515 19.60 7.35 -21.73
CA GLU A 515 20.46 6.37 -21.10
C GLU A 515 21.68 6.09 -21.99
N SER A 516 22.86 6.13 -21.39
CA SER A 516 24.12 5.84 -22.06
C SER A 516 25.02 4.95 -21.17
N ALA A 517 26.12 4.46 -21.75
CA ALA A 517 27.11 3.73 -20.98
C ALA A 517 27.77 4.57 -19.85
N ASP A 518 27.68 5.90 -19.93
CA ASP A 518 28.28 6.83 -18.98
C ASP A 518 27.27 7.32 -17.91
N GLY A 519 25.97 7.00 -18.06
CA GLY A 519 24.92 7.38 -17.11
C GLY A 519 23.64 7.82 -17.80
N VAL A 520 22.79 8.51 -17.06
CA VAL A 520 21.50 9.03 -17.49
C VAL A 520 21.59 10.56 -17.58
N GLU A 521 21.29 11.15 -18.74
CA GLU A 521 21.32 12.59 -18.96
C GLU A 521 19.92 13.12 -19.28
N SER A 522 19.55 14.27 -18.71
CA SER A 522 18.29 14.96 -19.02
C SER A 522 18.31 15.46 -20.46
N VAL A 523 17.29 15.11 -21.22
CA VAL A 523 17.08 15.57 -22.60
C VAL A 523 16.17 16.79 -22.64
N CYS A 524 15.01 16.69 -22.00
CA CYS A 524 14.02 17.76 -21.96
C CYS A 524 13.01 17.53 -20.83
N ALA A 525 12.37 18.62 -20.38
CA ALA A 525 11.36 18.55 -19.33
C ALA A 525 10.12 19.40 -19.66
N TYR A 526 8.96 18.91 -19.23
CA TYR A 526 7.71 19.66 -19.21
C TYR A 526 7.39 20.03 -17.76
N ILE A 527 7.50 21.31 -17.42
CA ILE A 527 7.23 21.87 -16.10
C ILE A 527 6.20 23.00 -16.25
N PRO A 528 4.90 22.68 -16.17
CA PRO A 528 3.85 23.66 -16.45
C PRO A 528 3.62 24.70 -15.35
N GLY A 529 4.35 24.65 -14.25
CA GLY A 529 4.18 25.57 -13.12
C GLY A 529 2.86 25.37 -12.38
N ILE A 530 2.36 24.14 -12.34
CA ILE A 530 1.11 23.75 -11.69
C ILE A 530 1.32 22.50 -10.82
N GLN A 531 0.45 22.31 -9.85
CA GLN A 531 0.36 21.03 -9.18
C GLN A 531 -0.37 20.03 -10.09
N GLY A 532 0.13 18.83 -10.20
CA GLY A 532 -0.45 17.79 -11.02
C GLY A 532 0.35 16.53 -10.78
N PHE A 533 -0.10 15.74 -9.85
CA PHE A 533 0.59 14.55 -9.46
C PHE A 533 -0.46 13.54 -8.99
N ALA A 534 -0.61 12.45 -9.71
CA ALA A 534 -1.47 11.36 -9.30
C ALA A 534 -0.61 10.36 -8.53
N ASN A 535 -1.01 10.05 -7.30
CA ASN A 535 -0.39 8.99 -6.51
C ASN A 535 -0.73 7.60 -7.07
N GLU A 536 -1.60 7.53 -8.05
CA GLU A 536 -2.05 6.33 -8.73
C GLU A 536 -1.44 6.26 -10.14
N TYR A 537 -0.42 5.41 -10.32
CA TYR A 537 0.28 5.27 -11.62
C TYR A 537 -0.65 4.88 -12.77
N LYS A 538 -1.75 4.15 -12.50
CA LYS A 538 -2.76 3.78 -13.50
C LYS A 538 -3.51 4.98 -14.09
N ALA A 539 -3.36 6.17 -13.50
CA ALA A 539 -3.91 7.40 -14.06
C ALA A 539 -3.06 7.95 -15.22
N TYR A 540 -1.80 7.51 -15.36
CA TYR A 540 -0.95 7.85 -16.48
C TYR A 540 -1.31 6.97 -17.69
N TYR A 541 -1.19 7.55 -18.86
CA TYR A 541 -1.24 6.85 -20.13
C TYR A 541 0.13 6.89 -20.78
N ILE A 542 0.73 5.75 -21.03
CA ILE A 542 2.07 5.64 -21.63
C ILE A 542 1.99 4.82 -22.91
N ASP A 543 2.15 5.48 -24.05
CA ASP A 543 2.26 4.84 -25.36
C ASP A 543 3.71 4.98 -25.84
N ARG A 544 4.47 3.92 -25.64
CA ARG A 544 5.91 3.89 -25.99
C ARG A 544 6.13 3.95 -27.50
N GLU A 545 5.29 3.26 -28.27
CA GLU A 545 5.41 3.18 -29.73
C GLU A 545 5.22 4.55 -30.38
N ASN A 546 4.20 5.29 -29.94
CA ASN A 546 3.90 6.62 -30.47
C ASN A 546 4.50 7.75 -29.61
N ARG A 547 5.20 7.41 -28.52
CA ARG A 547 5.79 8.36 -27.55
C ARG A 547 4.80 9.42 -27.06
N LEU A 548 3.57 8.96 -26.75
CA LEU A 548 2.50 9.77 -26.21
C LEU A 548 2.31 9.49 -24.71
N PHE A 549 2.23 10.55 -23.91
CA PHE A 549 2.14 10.46 -22.46
C PHE A 549 0.96 11.29 -21.94
N GLY A 550 0.00 10.64 -21.33
CA GLY A 550 -1.16 11.29 -20.74
C GLY A 550 -1.01 11.45 -19.23
N ILE A 551 -1.15 12.67 -18.73
CA ILE A 551 -0.89 13.02 -17.32
C ILE A 551 -2.09 13.77 -16.75
N PRO A 552 -2.67 13.36 -15.61
CA PRO A 552 -3.67 14.15 -14.89
C PRO A 552 -3.02 15.35 -14.21
N THR A 553 -3.67 16.50 -14.29
CA THR A 553 -3.22 17.76 -13.68
C THR A 553 -4.38 18.47 -12.98
N GLU A 554 -4.11 19.45 -12.14
CA GLU A 554 -5.15 20.27 -11.50
C GLU A 554 -6.07 21.01 -12.50
N LYS A 555 -5.64 21.16 -13.75
CA LYS A 555 -6.42 21.82 -14.81
C LYS A 555 -7.17 20.84 -15.71
N GLY A 556 -6.79 19.57 -15.67
CA GLY A 556 -7.39 18.54 -16.52
C GLY A 556 -6.44 17.40 -16.86
N TYR A 557 -6.59 16.84 -18.04
CA TYR A 557 -5.74 15.76 -18.54
C TYR A 557 -4.93 16.27 -19.71
N VAL A 558 -3.60 16.29 -19.59
CA VAL A 558 -2.67 16.73 -20.64
C VAL A 558 -2.13 15.52 -21.38
N LEU A 559 -2.08 15.58 -22.72
CA LEU A 559 -1.40 14.62 -23.56
C LEU A 559 -0.13 15.27 -24.11
N LEU A 560 1.01 14.69 -23.79
CA LEU A 560 2.32 15.08 -24.23
C LEU A 560 2.81 14.16 -25.36
N HIS A 561 3.69 14.65 -26.21
CA HIS A 561 4.42 13.86 -27.20
C HIS A 561 5.91 14.19 -27.13
N PHE A 562 6.75 13.15 -27.15
CA PHE A 562 8.19 13.27 -27.24
C PHE A 562 8.66 13.01 -28.68
N ASN A 563 9.29 13.99 -29.31
CA ASN A 563 9.73 13.91 -30.71
C ASN A 563 11.21 13.47 -30.89
N GLY A 564 11.85 13.06 -29.79
CA GLY A 564 13.28 12.73 -29.78
C GLY A 564 14.17 13.83 -29.21
N TYR A 565 13.65 15.06 -29.04
CA TYR A 565 14.38 16.22 -28.52
C TYR A 565 13.60 17.04 -27.51
N ASP A 566 12.28 17.16 -27.68
CA ASP A 566 11.41 17.99 -26.85
C ASP A 566 10.10 17.28 -26.48
N LEU A 567 9.58 17.59 -25.30
CA LEU A 567 8.22 17.28 -24.86
C LEU A 567 7.29 18.44 -25.17
N PHE A 568 6.24 18.22 -25.94
CA PHE A 568 5.24 19.24 -26.23
C PHE A 568 3.81 18.77 -26.01
N VAL A 569 2.95 19.70 -25.65
CA VAL A 569 1.52 19.44 -25.43
C VAL A 569 0.83 19.20 -26.77
N VAL A 570 0.27 18.00 -26.95
CA VAL A 570 -0.59 17.66 -28.09
C VAL A 570 -1.98 18.24 -27.88
N THR A 571 -2.54 18.00 -26.70
CA THR A 571 -3.85 18.52 -26.31
C THR A 571 -4.01 18.52 -24.79
N GLU A 572 -4.93 19.35 -24.30
CA GLU A 572 -5.33 19.39 -22.90
C GLU A 572 -6.86 19.36 -22.84
N LEU A 573 -7.41 18.44 -22.04
CA LEU A 573 -8.84 18.32 -21.78
C LEU A 573 -9.12 18.78 -20.34
N PRO A 574 -9.86 19.88 -20.13
CA PRO A 574 -10.24 20.29 -18.79
C PRO A 574 -11.20 19.26 -18.19
N LEU A 575 -10.91 18.83 -16.98
CA LEU A 575 -11.70 17.82 -16.24
C LEU A 575 -11.93 18.30 -14.82
N ARG A 576 -13.02 17.79 -14.24
CA ARG A 576 -13.35 17.96 -12.83
C ARG A 576 -13.40 16.61 -12.16
N GLY A 577 -12.87 16.50 -10.96
CA GLY A 577 -12.94 15.28 -10.18
C GLY A 577 -11.65 14.93 -9.46
N ASP A 578 -11.63 13.76 -8.84
CA ASP A 578 -10.48 13.19 -8.16
C ASP A 578 -9.48 12.64 -9.19
N TRP A 579 -8.27 13.11 -9.15
CA TRP A 579 -7.19 12.77 -10.10
C TRP A 579 -6.83 11.29 -10.09
N ASN A 580 -6.94 10.63 -8.95
CA ASN A 580 -6.65 9.20 -8.83
C ASN A 580 -7.66 8.32 -9.59
N ASN A 581 -8.85 8.84 -9.86
CA ASN A 581 -9.91 8.16 -10.60
C ASN A 581 -9.95 8.52 -12.08
N VAL A 582 -9.05 9.40 -12.55
CA VAL A 582 -8.97 9.75 -13.98
C VAL A 582 -8.26 8.65 -14.75
N ARG A 583 -8.78 8.31 -15.92
CA ARG A 583 -8.12 7.40 -16.88
C ARG A 583 -8.17 8.00 -18.28
N GLY A 584 -7.02 8.02 -18.96
CA GLY A 584 -6.91 8.45 -20.35
C GLY A 584 -6.44 7.31 -21.23
N VAL A 585 -6.93 7.26 -22.46
CA VAL A 585 -6.44 6.32 -23.49
C VAL A 585 -6.57 6.93 -24.87
N VAL A 586 -5.60 6.68 -25.72
CA VAL A 586 -5.67 7.04 -27.14
C VAL A 586 -6.09 5.83 -27.97
N ILE A 587 -7.16 5.95 -28.73
CA ILE A 587 -7.68 4.93 -29.65
C ILE A 587 -8.01 5.61 -30.97
N ASP A 588 -7.52 5.09 -32.08
CA ASP A 588 -7.79 5.59 -33.43
C ASP A 588 -7.62 7.11 -33.56
N LYS A 589 -6.51 7.64 -33.02
CA LYS A 589 -6.19 9.08 -32.98
C LYS A 589 -7.24 9.94 -32.26
N CYS A 590 -7.94 9.37 -31.30
CA CYS A 590 -8.80 10.10 -30.39
C CYS A 590 -8.35 9.86 -28.96
N LEU A 591 -8.18 10.91 -28.18
CA LEU A 591 -7.96 10.86 -26.75
C LEU A 591 -9.33 10.74 -26.05
N TYR A 592 -9.53 9.64 -25.35
CA TYR A 592 -10.66 9.40 -24.46
C TYR A 592 -10.21 9.61 -23.03
N VAL A 593 -10.96 10.39 -22.27
CA VAL A 593 -10.65 10.62 -20.86
C VAL A 593 -11.90 10.41 -20.01
N PHE A 594 -11.74 9.62 -18.99
CA PHE A 594 -12.78 9.21 -18.04
C PHE A 594 -12.47 9.74 -16.65
N SER A 595 -13.46 10.34 -16.04
CA SER A 595 -13.48 10.83 -14.66
C SER A 595 -14.93 10.79 -14.17
N GLU A 596 -15.35 11.70 -13.27
CA GLU A 596 -16.76 11.97 -13.03
C GLU A 596 -17.49 12.44 -14.33
N GLU A 597 -16.73 12.98 -15.29
CA GLU A 597 -17.18 13.37 -16.61
C GLU A 597 -16.45 12.53 -17.67
N PHE A 598 -17.07 12.34 -18.82
CA PHE A 598 -16.46 11.73 -19.99
C PHE A 598 -16.14 12.81 -21.03
N ALA A 599 -14.94 12.77 -21.56
CA ALA A 599 -14.53 13.66 -22.65
C ALA A 599 -13.78 12.88 -23.73
N VAL A 600 -13.93 13.28 -24.97
CA VAL A 600 -13.19 12.73 -26.10
C VAL A 600 -12.78 13.84 -27.06
N ARG A 601 -11.56 13.72 -27.61
CA ARG A 601 -11.03 14.68 -28.58
C ARG A 601 -10.22 13.98 -29.66
N ALA A 602 -10.50 14.30 -30.92
CA ALA A 602 -9.68 13.88 -32.04
C ALA A 602 -8.30 14.57 -31.97
N LEU A 603 -7.25 13.81 -32.21
CA LEU A 603 -5.89 14.29 -32.33
C LEU A 603 -5.64 14.65 -33.80
N GLY A 604 -5.19 15.83 -34.04
CA GLY A 604 -5.01 16.39 -35.42
C GLY A 604 -3.94 15.67 -36.24
#